data_2b0a2aef3f4e74b04a20e7ea64ac3dcd
#
_entry.id   2b0a2aef3f4e74b04a20e7ea64ac3dcd
#
_cell.length_a   1.000
_cell.length_b   1.000
_cell.length_c   1.000
_cell.angle_alpha   90.00
_cell.angle_beta   90.00
_cell.angle_gamma   90.00
#
_symmetry.space_group_name_H-M   'P 1'
#
loop_
_entity.id
_entity.type
_entity.pdbx_description
1 polymer ?
#
loop_
_entity_poly.entity_id
_entity_poly.type
_entity_poly.pdbx_seq_one_letter_code
_entity_poly.pdbx_strand_id
1 'polypeptide(L)'
;MSESYAGKINRKLLKKRRIINAAAGREPSDLVLKNATYVNVFSNELCHADIAVAEGLIVGMGQYSGTVEEDCTGKIVLPGFLDAHIHLESSLVSPKEFVKAVLPHGTTTVITDPHEIANVMGTDGIEYMLQATEGLPVDVRFMLPSCVPATPLDESGASLDYRAIDSFYDHPRVQGLAEMMNFVGIIAGDDQPVEKIVAAQAHHKKIDGHAPDLVGNDLNAYIAAGVYSDHECHDLNDAIAKLERGQFIMIREGTAARNLDALAPLLCDKYSERCMFCTDDKHPNDLLEKGHIDYIVKRAIGLGVDPITAVKVACHNAARYFLLNNRGAIAPGYLGDFVIIDNFQDFNIERVFKKGELMVDHGVVKDFPAPAIDPYLTERAHSTFHVEHLTAEDFTDARPRGIIGMVNGEITTVDAGYSDRIDVEYDVLKIAVVERHKNTHHIGIGFLQGYGLKSGAVATSVSHDSHNIIVVCTSEDDCAAAANRVVELNGGIVVWDQGKPVAEVPLAIAGIMSDESLTSVNEKLEFAKAKAHELGVNPGIDPFMTLSFMALPVIPSLRITTRGVFDVTTQSYV
;
A
#
# COMPACT_ATOMS: atom_id res chain seq x y z
N MET A 1 16.38 20.47 27.29
CA MET A 1 16.38 21.93 26.95
C MET A 1 16.36 22.05 25.45
N SER A 2 15.37 22.70 24.86
CA SER A 2 15.31 22.90 23.40
C SER A 2 16.46 23.83 22.95
N GLU A 3 17.14 23.43 21.86
CA GLU A 3 18.19 24.24 21.23
C GLU A 3 17.64 25.62 20.83
N SER A 4 18.38 26.69 21.13
CA SER A 4 18.01 28.06 20.73
C SER A 4 17.98 28.22 19.21
N TYR A 5 17.15 29.16 18.72
CA TYR A 5 17.09 29.45 17.27
C TYR A 5 18.47 29.78 16.67
N ALA A 6 19.27 30.58 17.37
CA ALA A 6 20.65 30.88 16.95
C ALA A 6 21.53 29.62 16.90
N GLY A 7 21.40 28.71 17.84
CA GLY A 7 22.08 27.41 17.82
C GLY A 7 21.72 26.58 16.59
N LYS A 8 20.41 26.50 16.29
CA LYS A 8 19.92 25.80 15.08
C LYS A 8 20.52 26.43 13.79
N ILE A 9 20.56 27.74 13.68
CA ILE A 9 21.14 28.43 12.51
C ILE A 9 22.64 28.14 12.40
N ASN A 10 23.39 28.24 13.51
CA ASN A 10 24.84 27.95 13.49
C ASN A 10 25.15 26.51 13.06
N ARG A 11 24.41 25.53 13.57
CA ARG A 11 24.57 24.13 13.14
C ARG A 11 24.26 23.95 11.64
N LYS A 12 23.17 24.54 11.14
CA LYS A 12 22.83 24.51 9.71
C LYS A 12 23.92 25.22 8.86
N LEU A 13 24.49 26.31 9.35
CA LEU A 13 25.58 27.03 8.68
C LEU A 13 26.85 26.17 8.57
N LEU A 14 27.25 25.51 9.64
CA LEU A 14 28.42 24.61 9.64
C LEU A 14 28.22 23.46 8.66
N LYS A 15 27.06 22.82 8.71
CA LYS A 15 26.69 21.76 7.75
C LYS A 15 26.72 22.26 6.30
N LYS A 16 26.16 23.43 6.03
CA LYS A 16 26.15 24.02 4.69
C LYS A 16 27.58 24.36 4.19
N ARG A 17 28.44 24.87 5.07
CA ARG A 17 29.88 25.12 4.75
C ARG A 17 30.60 23.82 4.42
N ARG A 18 30.40 22.76 5.19
CA ARG A 18 30.99 21.43 4.93
C ARG A 18 30.59 20.92 3.54
N ILE A 19 29.27 20.99 3.20
CA ILE A 19 28.76 20.62 1.88
C ILE A 19 29.43 21.43 0.77
N ILE A 20 29.51 22.75 0.91
CA ILE A 20 30.12 23.64 -0.09
C ILE A 20 31.63 23.34 -0.26
N ASN A 21 32.34 23.07 0.82
CA ASN A 21 33.76 22.75 0.77
C ASN A 21 34.04 21.42 0.08
N ALA A 22 33.24 20.39 0.41
CA ALA A 22 33.33 19.10 -0.25
C ALA A 22 32.98 19.21 -1.75
N ALA A 23 31.91 19.92 -2.08
CA ALA A 23 31.49 20.16 -3.47
C ALA A 23 32.58 20.87 -4.31
N ALA A 24 33.30 21.81 -3.70
CA ALA A 24 34.38 22.53 -4.34
C ALA A 24 35.74 21.79 -4.30
N GLY A 25 35.77 20.57 -3.79
CA GLY A 25 37.00 19.77 -3.69
C GLY A 25 38.02 20.29 -2.67
N ARG A 26 37.64 21.20 -1.77
CA ARG A 26 38.52 21.74 -0.73
C ARG A 26 38.68 20.85 0.49
N GLU A 27 37.74 19.95 0.68
CA GLU A 27 37.70 18.93 1.73
C GLU A 27 37.29 17.59 1.13
N PRO A 28 37.79 16.45 1.64
CA PRO A 28 37.36 15.15 1.17
C PRO A 28 35.87 14.93 1.47
N SER A 29 35.17 14.25 0.60
CA SER A 29 33.76 13.83 0.79
C SER A 29 33.66 12.72 1.83
N ASP A 30 32.47 12.47 2.35
CA ASP A 30 32.24 11.37 3.30
C ASP A 30 32.27 10.00 2.57
N LEU A 31 31.65 9.95 1.38
CA LEU A 31 31.63 8.81 0.47
C LEU A 31 31.93 9.29 -0.96
N VAL A 32 32.68 8.50 -1.71
CA VAL A 32 32.80 8.64 -3.17
C VAL A 32 32.54 7.30 -3.83
N LEU A 33 31.56 7.23 -4.71
CA LEU A 33 31.37 6.12 -5.64
C LEU A 33 32.30 6.34 -6.83
N LYS A 34 33.39 5.57 -6.90
CA LYS A 34 34.44 5.72 -7.91
C LYS A 34 34.07 5.01 -9.21
N ASN A 35 34.48 5.59 -10.34
CA ASN A 35 34.31 4.99 -11.66
C ASN A 35 32.85 4.65 -12.00
N ALA A 36 31.87 5.39 -11.46
CA ALA A 36 30.47 5.09 -11.59
C ALA A 36 29.95 5.34 -13.02
N THR A 37 29.24 4.38 -13.59
CA THR A 37 28.28 4.61 -14.66
C THR A 37 26.93 4.87 -14.02
N TYR A 38 26.32 6.03 -14.24
CA TYR A 38 25.06 6.37 -13.57
C TYR A 38 23.99 6.86 -14.53
N VAL A 39 22.73 6.65 -14.14
CA VAL A 39 21.56 7.15 -14.88
C VAL A 39 21.39 8.64 -14.59
N ASN A 40 21.49 9.47 -15.62
CA ASN A 40 21.13 10.86 -15.56
C ASN A 40 19.69 11.04 -16.08
N VAL A 41 18.75 11.19 -15.15
CA VAL A 41 17.32 11.33 -15.45
C VAL A 41 16.95 12.68 -16.09
N PHE A 42 17.87 13.66 -16.08
CA PHE A 42 17.64 14.99 -16.68
C PHE A 42 17.97 15.01 -18.18
N SER A 43 19.03 14.29 -18.59
CA SER A 43 19.43 14.19 -20.01
C SER A 43 18.98 12.88 -20.67
N ASN A 44 18.39 11.95 -19.90
CA ASN A 44 18.03 10.60 -20.32
C ASN A 44 19.22 9.82 -20.91
N GLU A 45 20.35 9.85 -20.21
CA GLU A 45 21.60 9.23 -20.67
C GLU A 45 22.32 8.48 -19.54
N LEU A 46 23.19 7.55 -19.90
CA LEU A 46 24.23 7.02 -19.02
C LEU A 46 25.44 7.96 -19.01
N CYS A 47 25.82 8.41 -17.83
CA CYS A 47 26.99 9.25 -17.62
C CYS A 47 28.07 8.51 -16.84
N HIS A 48 29.33 8.95 -16.98
CA HIS A 48 30.48 8.35 -16.28
C HIS A 48 31.20 9.42 -15.44
N ALA A 49 31.25 9.22 -14.14
CA ALA A 49 31.97 10.09 -13.20
C ALA A 49 32.09 9.43 -11.83
N ASP A 50 33.01 9.93 -10.98
CA ASP A 50 32.88 9.67 -9.55
C ASP A 50 31.70 10.46 -9.00
N ILE A 51 30.98 9.91 -8.03
CA ILE A 51 29.85 10.57 -7.36
C ILE A 51 30.22 10.80 -5.91
N ALA A 52 30.29 12.06 -5.49
CA ALA A 52 30.71 12.45 -4.17
C ALA A 52 29.52 12.82 -3.27
N VAL A 53 29.54 12.35 -2.01
CA VAL A 53 28.51 12.60 -1.00
C VAL A 53 29.14 13.20 0.25
N ALA A 54 28.51 14.25 0.79
CA ALA A 54 28.83 14.80 2.09
C ALA A 54 27.57 15.22 2.83
N GLU A 55 27.53 14.94 4.13
CA GLU A 55 26.37 15.25 4.99
C GLU A 55 25.05 14.65 4.46
N GLY A 56 25.13 13.48 3.83
CA GLY A 56 24.00 12.76 3.25
C GLY A 56 23.48 13.30 1.92
N LEU A 57 24.13 14.31 1.35
CA LEU A 57 23.77 14.90 0.06
C LEU A 57 24.85 14.61 -0.99
N ILE A 58 24.43 14.38 -2.22
CA ILE A 58 25.32 14.40 -3.37
C ILE A 58 25.88 15.82 -3.49
N VAL A 59 27.20 15.95 -3.52
CA VAL A 59 27.87 17.24 -3.59
C VAL A 59 28.49 17.50 -4.97
N GLY A 60 28.73 16.46 -5.76
CA GLY A 60 29.26 16.63 -7.11
C GLY A 60 29.45 15.32 -7.86
N MET A 61 29.62 15.45 -9.17
CA MET A 61 30.09 14.42 -10.10
C MET A 61 31.35 14.91 -10.77
N GLY A 62 32.39 14.04 -10.85
CA GLY A 62 33.70 14.42 -11.41
C GLY A 62 34.84 13.71 -10.69
N GLN A 63 35.97 14.40 -10.47
CA GLN A 63 37.10 13.85 -9.72
C GLN A 63 37.04 14.29 -8.28
N TYR A 64 36.76 13.35 -7.39
CA TYR A 64 36.66 13.59 -5.95
C TYR A 64 37.46 12.56 -5.15
N SER A 65 37.89 12.96 -3.93
CA SER A 65 38.39 12.04 -2.91
C SER A 65 37.41 11.95 -1.73
N GLY A 66 37.31 10.79 -1.13
CA GLY A 66 36.40 10.51 -0.02
C GLY A 66 37.10 9.87 1.18
N THR A 67 36.46 9.96 2.35
CA THR A 67 36.86 9.17 3.52
C THR A 67 36.60 7.69 3.29
N VAL A 68 35.49 7.40 2.63
CA VAL A 68 35.13 6.07 2.11
C VAL A 68 35.08 6.17 0.59
N GLU A 69 35.73 5.24 -0.09
CA GLU A 69 35.71 5.14 -1.54
C GLU A 69 35.23 3.73 -1.94
N GLU A 70 34.17 3.67 -2.78
CA GLU A 70 33.56 2.44 -3.28
C GLU A 70 33.77 2.34 -4.79
N ASP A 71 34.42 1.28 -5.25
CA ASP A 71 34.62 1.08 -6.69
C ASP A 71 33.36 0.54 -7.35
N CYS A 72 32.83 1.31 -8.30
CA CYS A 72 31.66 0.98 -9.10
C CYS A 72 32.03 0.60 -10.54
N THR A 73 33.28 0.20 -10.80
CA THR A 73 33.73 -0.20 -12.15
C THR A 73 32.86 -1.34 -12.68
N GLY A 74 32.26 -1.13 -13.85
CA GLY A 74 31.40 -2.11 -14.52
C GLY A 74 29.99 -2.25 -13.92
N LYS A 75 29.62 -1.36 -12.97
CA LYS A 75 28.28 -1.31 -12.36
C LYS A 75 27.52 -0.09 -12.80
N ILE A 76 26.19 -0.15 -12.66
CA ILE A 76 25.31 0.98 -12.94
C ILE A 76 24.73 1.51 -11.62
N VAL A 77 24.87 2.81 -11.41
CA VAL A 77 24.32 3.51 -10.25
C VAL A 77 23.02 4.19 -10.63
N LEU A 78 21.95 3.84 -9.94
CA LEU A 78 20.61 4.37 -10.12
C LEU A 78 20.25 5.26 -8.92
N PRO A 79 19.34 6.25 -9.10
CA PRO A 79 18.69 6.88 -7.94
C PRO A 79 17.87 5.85 -7.17
N GLY A 80 17.75 6.04 -5.85
CA GLY A 80 16.86 5.22 -5.03
C GLY A 80 15.41 5.26 -5.53
N PHE A 81 14.74 4.11 -5.58
CA PHE A 81 13.38 3.98 -6.07
C PHE A 81 12.36 4.59 -5.13
N LEU A 82 11.24 5.02 -5.70
CA LEU A 82 10.13 5.62 -5.02
C LEU A 82 8.82 4.92 -5.42
N ASP A 83 8.10 4.40 -4.43
CA ASP A 83 6.74 3.90 -4.61
C ASP A 83 5.76 5.07 -4.49
N ALA A 84 4.96 5.30 -5.54
CA ALA A 84 4.08 6.46 -5.61
C ALA A 84 2.75 6.27 -4.86
N HIS A 85 2.36 5.03 -4.54
CA HIS A 85 1.15 4.71 -3.80
C HIS A 85 1.21 3.29 -3.24
N ILE A 86 1.03 3.16 -1.93
CA ILE A 86 1.03 1.87 -1.23
C ILE A 86 0.21 1.95 0.05
N HIS A 87 -0.43 0.82 0.41
CA HIS A 87 -0.95 0.55 1.75
C HIS A 87 0.06 -0.34 2.48
N LEU A 88 0.81 0.21 3.45
CA LEU A 88 1.82 -0.56 4.19
C LEU A 88 1.21 -1.74 4.91
N GLU A 89 -0.02 -1.58 5.36
CA GLU A 89 -0.82 -2.57 6.08
C GLU A 89 -1.02 -3.86 5.27
N SER A 90 -1.13 -3.75 3.95
CA SER A 90 -1.31 -4.90 3.05
C SER A 90 -0.09 -5.84 3.01
N SER A 91 1.06 -5.38 3.52
CA SER A 91 2.21 -6.25 3.75
C SER A 91 2.01 -7.21 4.94
N LEU A 92 0.95 -7.06 5.71
CA LEU A 92 0.59 -7.82 6.92
C LEU A 92 1.64 -7.78 8.03
N VAL A 93 2.65 -6.91 7.95
CA VAL A 93 3.70 -6.77 8.95
C VAL A 93 3.86 -5.33 9.42
N SER A 94 4.52 -5.14 10.55
CA SER A 94 4.83 -3.82 11.08
C SER A 94 5.67 -2.99 10.09
N PRO A 95 5.58 -1.66 10.12
CA PRO A 95 6.35 -0.79 9.22
C PRO A 95 7.87 -1.05 9.25
N LYS A 96 8.43 -1.46 10.39
CA LYS A 96 9.85 -1.83 10.48
C LYS A 96 10.18 -3.06 9.63
N GLU A 97 9.36 -4.10 9.71
CA GLU A 97 9.55 -5.33 8.94
C GLU A 97 9.30 -5.10 7.43
N PHE A 98 8.31 -4.28 7.09
CA PHE A 98 8.12 -3.81 5.71
C PHE A 98 9.38 -3.12 5.16
N VAL A 99 9.97 -2.19 5.92
CA VAL A 99 11.19 -1.49 5.48
C VAL A 99 12.36 -2.45 5.29
N LYS A 100 12.53 -3.46 6.15
CA LYS A 100 13.53 -4.51 5.94
C LYS A 100 13.31 -5.29 4.64
N ALA A 101 12.05 -5.49 4.27
CA ALA A 101 11.71 -6.21 3.05
C ALA A 101 12.00 -5.41 1.78
N VAL A 102 11.70 -4.11 1.75
CA VAL A 102 11.79 -3.30 0.51
C VAL A 102 13.15 -2.67 0.27
N LEU A 103 13.97 -2.50 1.32
CA LEU A 103 15.33 -1.95 1.18
C LEU A 103 16.22 -2.74 0.21
N PRO A 104 16.27 -4.11 0.26
CA PRO A 104 17.06 -4.90 -0.69
C PRO A 104 16.65 -4.70 -2.14
N HIS A 105 15.42 -4.26 -2.36
CA HIS A 105 14.83 -3.94 -3.66
C HIS A 105 15.07 -2.48 -4.09
N GLY A 106 15.95 -1.76 -3.38
CA GLY A 106 16.33 -0.39 -3.75
C GLY A 106 15.30 0.69 -3.49
N THR A 107 14.17 0.36 -2.86
CA THR A 107 13.15 1.35 -2.50
C THR A 107 13.61 2.16 -1.30
N THR A 108 13.75 3.47 -1.48
CA THR A 108 14.25 4.41 -0.48
C THR A 108 13.21 5.41 -0.01
N THR A 109 12.08 5.49 -0.71
CA THR A 109 10.96 6.36 -0.36
C THR A 109 9.66 5.67 -0.77
N VAL A 110 8.62 5.79 0.06
CA VAL A 110 7.25 5.35 -0.26
C VAL A 110 6.25 6.45 0.09
N ILE A 111 5.16 6.52 -0.68
CA ILE A 111 4.00 7.37 -0.42
C ILE A 111 2.87 6.44 0.01
N THR A 112 2.51 6.48 1.28
CA THR A 112 1.50 5.59 1.84
C THR A 112 0.19 6.32 2.14
N ASP A 113 -0.91 5.62 1.92
CA ASP A 113 -2.22 5.97 2.43
C ASP A 113 -2.58 5.01 3.59
N PRO A 114 -2.61 5.47 4.84
CA PRO A 114 -2.91 4.62 5.98
C PRO A 114 -4.43 4.49 6.24
N HIS A 115 -5.26 4.40 5.18
CA HIS A 115 -6.71 4.35 5.37
C HIS A 115 -7.15 3.04 6.02
N GLU A 116 -6.41 1.96 5.84
CA GLU A 116 -6.72 0.65 6.42
C GLU A 116 -6.72 0.72 7.95
N ILE A 117 -5.62 1.13 8.55
CA ILE A 117 -5.57 1.30 10.01
C ILE A 117 -6.45 2.46 10.49
N ALA A 118 -6.67 3.49 9.67
CA ALA A 118 -7.57 4.58 9.99
C ALA A 118 -9.04 4.15 10.05
N ASN A 119 -9.46 3.16 9.25
CA ASN A 119 -10.78 2.54 9.36
C ASN A 119 -10.96 1.81 10.71
N VAL A 120 -9.88 1.32 11.30
CA VAL A 120 -9.93 0.64 12.61
C VAL A 120 -9.80 1.61 13.78
N MET A 121 -8.82 2.52 13.74
CA MET A 121 -8.40 3.33 14.88
C MET A 121 -8.63 4.83 14.69
N GLY A 122 -9.15 5.26 13.54
CA GLY A 122 -9.33 6.68 13.24
C GLY A 122 -8.01 7.44 13.17
N THR A 123 -8.00 8.64 13.74
CA THR A 123 -6.80 9.49 13.81
C THR A 123 -5.66 8.89 14.64
N ASP A 124 -5.96 8.04 15.64
CA ASP A 124 -4.95 7.30 16.39
C ASP A 124 -4.18 6.33 15.47
N GLY A 125 -4.83 5.75 14.45
CA GLY A 125 -4.19 4.91 13.45
C GLY A 125 -3.21 5.69 12.57
N ILE A 126 -3.61 6.88 12.12
CA ILE A 126 -2.72 7.79 11.36
C ILE A 126 -1.49 8.16 12.21
N GLU A 127 -1.71 8.54 13.47
CA GLU A 127 -0.62 8.91 14.39
C GLU A 127 0.29 7.70 14.70
N TYR A 128 -0.30 6.51 14.88
CA TYR A 128 0.47 5.27 15.05
C TYR A 128 1.42 5.04 13.87
N MET A 129 0.92 5.11 12.64
CA MET A 129 1.74 4.90 11.44
C MET A 129 2.81 5.99 11.27
N LEU A 130 2.49 7.24 11.59
CA LEU A 130 3.49 8.32 11.62
C LEU A 130 4.62 8.00 12.60
N GLN A 131 4.32 7.56 13.82
CA GLN A 131 5.35 7.23 14.81
C GLN A 131 6.07 5.92 14.47
N ALA A 132 5.36 4.88 14.04
CA ALA A 132 5.92 3.59 13.68
C ALA A 132 6.90 3.62 12.48
N THR A 133 6.89 4.70 11.73
CA THR A 133 7.78 4.92 10.58
C THR A 133 8.83 6.01 10.82
N GLU A 134 8.88 6.62 12.01
CA GLU A 134 9.81 7.71 12.30
C GLU A 134 11.26 7.21 12.38
N GLY A 135 12.15 7.83 11.60
CA GLY A 135 13.57 7.50 11.63
C GLY A 135 13.96 6.19 10.94
N LEU A 136 13.03 5.48 10.31
CA LEU A 136 13.36 4.31 9.49
C LEU A 136 14.21 4.71 8.27
N PRO A 137 15.04 3.80 7.74
CA PRO A 137 15.90 4.11 6.60
C PRO A 137 15.17 4.29 5.26
N VAL A 138 13.89 3.91 5.16
CA VAL A 138 13.02 4.32 4.05
C VAL A 138 12.26 5.57 4.48
N ASP A 139 12.24 6.60 3.63
CA ASP A 139 11.43 7.81 3.86
C ASP A 139 9.96 7.52 3.59
N VAL A 140 9.17 7.29 4.64
CA VAL A 140 7.72 7.09 4.52
C VAL A 140 7.02 8.43 4.53
N ARG A 141 6.29 8.73 3.46
CA ARG A 141 5.48 9.92 3.25
C ARG A 141 4.01 9.54 3.24
N PHE A 142 3.17 10.41 3.72
CA PHE A 142 1.77 10.11 3.97
C PHE A 142 0.85 10.95 3.09
N MET A 143 -0.14 10.29 2.53
CA MET A 143 -1.37 10.90 2.06
C MET A 143 -2.44 10.65 3.11
N LEU A 144 -3.25 11.65 3.46
CA LEU A 144 -4.29 11.50 4.49
C LEU A 144 -5.52 10.80 3.90
N PRO A 145 -6.13 9.87 4.62
CA PRO A 145 -7.28 9.12 4.11
C PRO A 145 -8.45 10.00 3.66
N SER A 146 -8.90 9.79 2.44
CA SER A 146 -10.03 10.52 1.88
C SER A 146 -11.38 9.88 2.23
N CYS A 147 -11.43 8.55 2.34
CA CYS A 147 -12.63 7.76 2.47
C CYS A 147 -12.54 6.80 3.68
N VAL A 148 -12.86 7.31 4.87
CA VAL A 148 -13.00 6.52 6.09
C VAL A 148 -14.36 6.86 6.73
N PRO A 149 -15.32 5.92 6.67
CA PRO A 149 -15.33 4.68 5.88
C PRO A 149 -15.41 4.93 4.38
N ALA A 150 -15.20 3.86 3.56
CA ALA A 150 -15.30 3.91 2.11
C ALA A 150 -16.68 4.37 1.64
N THR A 151 -17.73 3.87 2.29
CA THR A 151 -19.13 4.27 2.07
C THR A 151 -19.86 4.48 3.39
N PRO A 152 -20.99 5.22 3.40
CA PRO A 152 -21.86 5.34 4.58
C PRO A 152 -22.51 4.02 5.02
N LEU A 153 -22.36 2.96 4.24
CA LEU A 153 -22.92 1.64 4.51
C LEU A 153 -22.00 0.79 5.39
N ASP A 154 -20.71 1.16 5.44
CA ASP A 154 -19.71 0.45 6.21
C ASP A 154 -19.72 0.87 7.68
N GLU A 155 -19.76 -0.11 8.56
CA GLU A 155 -19.55 0.09 9.98
C GLU A 155 -18.07 -0.11 10.30
N SER A 156 -17.30 0.97 10.23
CA SER A 156 -15.88 0.97 10.56
C SER A 156 -15.63 1.50 11.98
N GLY A 157 -14.39 1.36 12.46
CA GLY A 157 -13.98 1.87 13.78
C GLY A 157 -14.06 3.38 13.89
N ALA A 158 -13.95 4.10 12.78
CA ALA A 158 -14.00 5.55 12.74
C ALA A 158 -14.77 6.10 11.54
N SER A 159 -15.13 7.37 11.63
CA SER A 159 -15.58 8.17 10.48
C SER A 159 -14.80 9.49 10.52
N LEU A 160 -14.04 9.75 9.46
CA LEU A 160 -13.16 10.92 9.38
C LEU A 160 -13.74 11.95 8.41
N ASP A 161 -14.19 13.08 8.92
CA ASP A 161 -14.47 14.28 8.13
C ASP A 161 -13.17 15.09 7.90
N TYR A 162 -13.25 16.19 7.16
CA TYR A 162 -12.08 17.01 6.89
C TYR A 162 -11.47 17.61 8.18
N ARG A 163 -12.29 17.90 9.22
CA ARG A 163 -11.82 18.49 10.48
C ARG A 163 -10.96 17.50 11.29
N ALA A 164 -11.30 16.22 11.20
CA ALA A 164 -10.55 15.18 11.89
C ALA A 164 -9.11 15.06 11.39
N ILE A 165 -8.89 15.31 10.10
CA ILE A 165 -7.58 15.16 9.45
C ILE A 165 -6.83 16.47 9.21
N ASP A 166 -7.49 17.63 9.37
CA ASP A 166 -6.97 18.94 8.99
C ASP A 166 -5.62 19.27 9.64
N SER A 167 -5.48 19.02 10.94
CA SER A 167 -4.24 19.30 11.68
C SER A 167 -3.03 18.47 11.23
N PHE A 168 -3.25 17.32 10.61
CA PHE A 168 -2.17 16.47 10.10
C PHE A 168 -1.50 17.06 8.85
N TYR A 169 -2.14 17.98 8.12
CA TYR A 169 -1.51 18.64 6.98
C TYR A 169 -0.28 19.46 7.35
N ASP A 170 -0.16 19.89 8.61
CA ASP A 170 1.02 20.61 9.11
C ASP A 170 2.22 19.66 9.36
N HIS A 171 1.99 18.36 9.41
CA HIS A 171 3.07 17.39 9.62
C HIS A 171 3.99 17.33 8.39
N PRO A 172 5.34 17.43 8.56
CA PRO A 172 6.30 17.56 7.45
C PRO A 172 6.37 16.33 6.53
N ARG A 173 5.84 15.18 6.95
CA ARG A 173 5.78 13.96 6.14
C ARG A 173 4.44 13.78 5.43
N VAL A 174 3.46 14.65 5.64
CA VAL A 174 2.15 14.61 4.96
C VAL A 174 2.24 15.39 3.64
N GLN A 175 1.96 14.70 2.54
CA GLN A 175 2.05 15.23 1.17
C GLN A 175 0.71 15.66 0.60
N GLY A 176 -0.40 15.05 1.04
CA GLY A 176 -1.70 15.33 0.46
C GLY A 176 -2.86 14.58 1.05
N LEU A 177 -3.96 14.61 0.30
CA LEU A 177 -5.15 13.80 0.47
C LEU A 177 -5.01 12.56 -0.43
N ALA A 178 -5.22 11.39 0.13
CA ALA A 178 -5.09 10.11 -0.54
C ALA A 178 -6.19 9.87 -1.57
N GLU A 179 -6.14 8.75 -2.20
CA GLU A 179 -7.04 8.31 -3.26
C GLU A 179 -8.51 8.65 -2.98
N MET A 180 -9.09 9.46 -3.85
CA MET A 180 -10.48 9.91 -3.73
C MET A 180 -11.43 8.86 -4.34
N MET A 181 -11.68 7.78 -3.58
CA MET A 181 -12.54 6.67 -4.02
C MET A 181 -14.00 7.09 -4.20
N ASN A 182 -14.49 8.10 -3.46
CA ASN A 182 -15.86 8.59 -3.61
C ASN A 182 -15.98 9.56 -4.80
N PHE A 183 -15.62 9.09 -6.01
CA PHE A 183 -15.76 9.88 -7.23
C PHE A 183 -17.23 10.19 -7.56
N VAL A 184 -18.15 9.30 -7.18
CA VAL A 184 -19.60 9.53 -7.36
C VAL A 184 -20.05 10.76 -6.58
N GLY A 185 -19.67 10.87 -5.31
CA GLY A 185 -19.98 12.03 -4.49
C GLY A 185 -19.32 13.33 -4.99
N ILE A 186 -18.09 13.24 -5.52
CA ILE A 186 -17.42 14.40 -6.15
C ILE A 186 -18.22 14.89 -7.38
N ILE A 187 -18.63 13.98 -8.26
CA ILE A 187 -19.39 14.31 -9.47
C ILE A 187 -20.78 14.87 -9.12
N ALA A 188 -21.41 14.34 -8.08
CA ALA A 188 -22.68 14.84 -7.56
C ALA A 188 -22.55 16.18 -6.84
N GLY A 189 -21.34 16.57 -6.44
CA GLY A 189 -21.09 17.78 -5.65
C GLY A 189 -21.47 17.64 -4.18
N ASP A 190 -21.36 16.43 -3.62
CA ASP A 190 -21.66 16.15 -2.23
C ASP A 190 -20.70 16.89 -1.30
N ASP A 191 -21.24 17.50 -0.24
CA ASP A 191 -20.47 18.35 0.67
C ASP A 191 -19.26 17.63 1.28
N GLN A 192 -19.44 16.43 1.82
CA GLN A 192 -18.40 15.72 2.58
C GLN A 192 -17.10 15.44 1.77
N PRO A 193 -17.13 14.81 0.57
CA PRO A 193 -15.90 14.60 -0.18
C PRO A 193 -15.34 15.92 -0.77
N VAL A 194 -16.21 16.88 -1.14
CA VAL A 194 -15.77 18.18 -1.64
C VAL A 194 -15.09 19.02 -0.55
N GLU A 195 -15.59 19.02 0.69
CA GLU A 195 -14.93 19.67 1.84
C GLU A 195 -13.51 19.17 2.07
N LYS A 196 -13.25 17.85 1.93
CA LYS A 196 -11.90 17.28 2.05
C LYS A 196 -10.95 17.77 0.96
N ILE A 197 -11.44 17.86 -0.28
CA ILE A 197 -10.67 18.45 -1.39
C ILE A 197 -10.32 19.90 -1.09
N VAL A 198 -11.31 20.70 -0.68
CA VAL A 198 -11.11 22.13 -0.38
C VAL A 198 -10.12 22.31 0.78
N ALA A 199 -10.20 21.50 1.83
CA ALA A 199 -9.24 21.52 2.93
C ALA A 199 -7.82 21.21 2.46
N ALA A 200 -7.61 20.14 1.68
CA ALA A 200 -6.31 19.81 1.11
C ALA A 200 -5.76 20.94 0.23
N GLN A 201 -6.59 21.56 -0.59
CA GLN A 201 -6.22 22.71 -1.42
C GLN A 201 -5.83 23.94 -0.60
N ALA A 202 -6.53 24.20 0.53
CA ALA A 202 -6.19 25.30 1.45
C ALA A 202 -4.80 25.13 2.07
N HIS A 203 -4.36 23.89 2.29
CA HIS A 203 -3.01 23.55 2.73
C HIS A 203 -1.99 23.37 1.58
N HIS A 204 -2.37 23.70 0.33
CA HIS A 204 -1.52 23.53 -0.86
C HIS A 204 -0.99 22.10 -1.06
N LYS A 205 -1.80 21.10 -0.74
CA LYS A 205 -1.46 19.68 -0.79
C LYS A 205 -1.94 19.02 -2.08
N LYS A 206 -1.34 17.87 -2.43
CA LYS A 206 -1.77 17.03 -3.53
C LYS A 206 -3.06 16.31 -3.19
N ILE A 207 -3.80 15.91 -4.21
CA ILE A 207 -5.00 15.09 -4.09
C ILE A 207 -4.87 13.97 -5.11
N ASP A 208 -4.79 12.75 -4.61
CA ASP A 208 -4.70 11.56 -5.45
C ASP A 208 -6.08 10.99 -5.76
N GLY A 209 -6.20 10.28 -6.86
CA GLY A 209 -7.46 9.77 -7.37
C GLY A 209 -7.53 8.25 -7.42
N HIS A 210 -8.77 7.80 -7.49
CA HIS A 210 -9.20 6.43 -7.67
C HIS A 210 -10.52 6.47 -8.45
N ALA A 211 -10.46 6.30 -9.77
CA ALA A 211 -11.62 6.52 -10.62
C ALA A 211 -11.63 5.54 -11.81
N PRO A 212 -11.91 4.25 -11.54
CA PRO A 212 -12.02 3.26 -12.61
C PRO A 212 -13.14 3.63 -13.58
N ASP A 213 -12.90 3.45 -14.88
CA ASP A 213 -13.87 3.60 -15.98
C ASP A 213 -14.54 4.98 -16.09
N LEU A 214 -14.00 6.00 -15.44
CA LEU A 214 -14.60 7.34 -15.46
C LEU A 214 -14.28 8.05 -16.77
N VAL A 215 -15.31 8.45 -17.51
CA VAL A 215 -15.18 9.02 -18.86
C VAL A 215 -16.00 10.31 -19.05
N GLY A 216 -15.75 11.00 -20.15
CA GLY A 216 -16.58 12.13 -20.61
C GLY A 216 -16.65 13.30 -19.63
N ASN A 217 -17.85 13.78 -19.36
CA ASN A 217 -18.09 14.93 -18.48
C ASN A 217 -17.85 14.59 -17.01
N ASP A 218 -18.08 13.35 -16.61
CA ASP A 218 -17.87 12.91 -15.24
C ASP A 218 -16.37 12.91 -14.91
N LEU A 219 -15.52 12.43 -15.84
CA LEU A 219 -14.08 12.56 -15.72
C LEU A 219 -13.64 14.04 -15.66
N ASN A 220 -14.23 14.90 -16.50
CA ASN A 220 -13.94 16.32 -16.45
C ASN A 220 -14.31 16.95 -15.10
N ALA A 221 -15.47 16.58 -14.51
CA ALA A 221 -15.91 17.07 -13.20
C ALA A 221 -14.95 16.63 -12.09
N TYR A 222 -14.55 15.36 -12.07
CA TYR A 222 -13.62 14.81 -11.11
C TYR A 222 -12.24 15.49 -11.16
N ILE A 223 -11.69 15.69 -12.36
CA ILE A 223 -10.42 16.41 -12.56
C ILE A 223 -10.56 17.89 -12.19
N ALA A 224 -11.65 18.53 -12.58
CA ALA A 224 -11.90 19.95 -12.28
C ALA A 224 -12.05 20.21 -10.77
N ALA A 225 -12.47 19.23 -9.97
CA ALA A 225 -12.48 19.31 -8.53
C ALA A 225 -11.05 19.40 -7.94
N GLY A 226 -10.02 18.98 -8.68
CA GLY A 226 -8.62 19.10 -8.29
C GLY A 226 -7.93 17.77 -8.01
N VAL A 227 -8.44 16.67 -8.55
CA VAL A 227 -7.80 15.34 -8.42
C VAL A 227 -6.75 15.17 -9.52
N TYR A 228 -5.49 14.96 -9.12
CA TYR A 228 -4.33 15.10 -10.00
C TYR A 228 -3.76 13.80 -10.56
N SER A 229 -4.15 12.63 -10.01
CA SER A 229 -3.64 11.32 -10.42
C SER A 229 -4.73 10.27 -10.49
N ASP A 230 -4.39 9.10 -11.01
CA ASP A 230 -5.20 7.89 -10.94
C ASP A 230 -4.33 6.64 -11.07
N HIS A 231 -4.68 5.55 -10.36
CA HIS A 231 -3.99 4.26 -10.41
C HIS A 231 -4.91 3.11 -10.86
N GLU A 232 -6.19 3.40 -11.12
CA GLU A 232 -7.21 2.41 -11.44
C GLU A 232 -7.38 2.14 -12.94
N CYS A 233 -6.59 2.80 -13.80
CA CYS A 233 -6.64 2.52 -15.23
C CYS A 233 -6.26 1.07 -15.55
N HIS A 234 -7.14 0.33 -16.19
CA HIS A 234 -6.87 -1.05 -16.61
C HIS A 234 -6.67 -1.18 -18.13
N ASP A 235 -6.98 -0.16 -18.91
CA ASP A 235 -6.73 -0.13 -20.35
C ASP A 235 -6.05 1.20 -20.79
N LEU A 236 -5.43 1.11 -21.98
CA LEU A 236 -4.65 2.19 -22.54
C LEU A 236 -5.50 3.43 -22.90
N ASN A 237 -6.74 3.25 -23.36
CA ASN A 237 -7.59 4.37 -23.79
C ASN A 237 -8.07 5.20 -22.57
N ASP A 238 -8.45 4.52 -21.50
CA ASP A 238 -8.79 5.18 -20.23
C ASP A 238 -7.61 6.00 -19.72
N ALA A 239 -6.42 5.40 -19.66
CA ALA A 239 -5.22 6.09 -19.21
C ALA A 239 -4.84 7.29 -20.10
N ILE A 240 -4.92 7.16 -21.42
CA ILE A 240 -4.67 8.27 -22.36
C ILE A 240 -5.70 9.39 -22.17
N ALA A 241 -6.98 9.05 -21.98
CA ALA A 241 -8.03 10.05 -21.77
C ALA A 241 -7.77 10.90 -20.51
N LYS A 242 -7.26 10.31 -19.45
CA LYS A 242 -6.87 10.98 -18.19
C LYS A 242 -5.59 11.82 -18.37
N LEU A 243 -4.55 11.26 -19.02
CA LEU A 243 -3.30 11.95 -19.34
C LEU A 243 -3.53 13.21 -20.19
N GLU A 244 -4.38 13.12 -21.23
CA GLU A 244 -4.72 14.25 -22.10
C GLU A 244 -5.49 15.36 -21.39
N ARG A 245 -6.11 15.05 -20.23
CA ARG A 245 -6.76 16.01 -19.34
C ARG A 245 -5.86 16.48 -18.19
N GLY A 246 -4.59 16.05 -18.19
CA GLY A 246 -3.59 16.57 -17.27
C GLY A 246 -3.39 15.77 -15.99
N GLN A 247 -4.05 14.62 -15.79
CA GLN A 247 -3.74 13.73 -14.68
C GLN A 247 -2.39 13.03 -14.87
N PHE A 248 -1.85 12.55 -13.77
CA PHE A 248 -0.75 11.59 -13.74
C PHE A 248 -1.30 10.18 -13.63
N ILE A 249 -0.65 9.22 -14.26
CA ILE A 249 -1.02 7.80 -14.16
C ILE A 249 0.03 7.07 -13.31
N MET A 250 -0.44 6.42 -12.26
CA MET A 250 0.35 5.51 -11.45
C MET A 250 0.14 4.10 -12.00
N ILE A 251 1.18 3.56 -12.62
CA ILE A 251 1.16 2.20 -13.19
C ILE A 251 1.43 1.22 -12.07
N ARG A 252 0.48 0.32 -11.82
CA ARG A 252 0.39 -0.51 -10.64
C ARG A 252 0.80 -1.97 -10.88
N GLU A 253 1.63 -2.51 -9.97
CA GLU A 253 1.96 -3.95 -9.91
C GLU A 253 1.86 -4.46 -8.46
N GLY A 254 0.63 -4.50 -7.96
CA GLY A 254 0.29 -5.05 -6.66
C GLY A 254 0.14 -6.58 -6.66
N THR A 255 -0.42 -7.11 -5.59
CA THR A 255 -0.79 -8.52 -5.51
C THR A 255 -2.14 -8.77 -6.18
N ALA A 256 -3.16 -7.97 -5.83
CA ALA A 256 -4.51 -8.09 -6.36
C ALA A 256 -4.65 -7.49 -7.76
N ALA A 257 -4.12 -6.30 -7.98
CA ALA A 257 -4.32 -5.54 -9.21
C ALA A 257 -3.00 -5.19 -9.89
N ARG A 258 -2.96 -5.42 -11.22
CA ARG A 258 -1.77 -5.26 -12.06
C ARG A 258 -2.19 -4.71 -13.40
N ASN A 259 -1.55 -3.63 -13.82
CA ASN A 259 -1.88 -2.99 -15.09
C ASN A 259 -0.65 -2.64 -15.96
N LEU A 260 0.57 -3.02 -15.53
CA LEU A 260 1.79 -2.69 -16.28
C LEU A 260 1.75 -3.20 -17.72
N ASP A 261 1.30 -4.44 -17.95
CA ASP A 261 1.27 -5.01 -19.31
C ASP A 261 0.37 -4.18 -20.24
N ALA A 262 -0.80 -3.75 -19.76
CA ALA A 262 -1.72 -2.93 -20.53
C ALA A 262 -1.19 -1.51 -20.73
N LEU A 263 -0.50 -0.95 -19.73
CA LEU A 263 -0.10 0.46 -19.72
C LEU A 263 1.38 0.69 -20.09
N ALA A 264 2.19 -0.35 -20.31
CA ALA A 264 3.58 -0.21 -20.76
C ALA A 264 3.75 0.67 -22.02
N PRO A 265 2.82 0.70 -23.00
CA PRO A 265 2.91 1.60 -24.14
C PRO A 265 2.90 3.10 -23.80
N LEU A 266 2.47 3.48 -22.59
CA LEU A 266 2.56 4.87 -22.08
C LEU A 266 4.00 5.27 -21.75
N LEU A 267 4.90 4.31 -21.53
CA LEU A 267 6.30 4.56 -21.16
C LEU A 267 7.15 4.91 -22.39
N CYS A 268 6.70 5.92 -23.14
CA CYS A 268 7.32 6.46 -24.33
C CYS A 268 7.49 7.99 -24.18
N ASP A 269 8.23 8.62 -25.09
CA ASP A 269 8.53 10.05 -25.06
C ASP A 269 7.30 10.94 -24.90
N LYS A 270 6.15 10.51 -25.44
CA LYS A 270 4.92 11.33 -25.42
C LYS A 270 4.28 11.41 -24.03
N TYR A 271 4.28 10.31 -23.26
CA TYR A 271 3.46 10.19 -22.06
C TYR A 271 4.25 9.91 -20.77
N SER A 272 5.46 9.35 -20.87
CA SER A 272 6.22 8.87 -19.72
C SER A 272 6.47 9.91 -18.64
N GLU A 273 6.56 11.21 -18.99
CA GLU A 273 6.74 12.30 -18.04
C GLU A 273 5.58 12.46 -17.01
N ARG A 274 4.42 11.86 -17.30
CA ARG A 274 3.26 11.85 -16.42
C ARG A 274 2.91 10.46 -15.91
N CYS A 275 3.83 9.51 -16.00
CA CYS A 275 3.68 8.17 -15.45
C CYS A 275 4.57 8.01 -14.21
N MET A 276 4.10 7.24 -13.25
CA MET A 276 4.81 6.83 -12.03
C MET A 276 4.53 5.34 -11.80
N PHE A 277 5.41 4.66 -11.06
CA PHE A 277 5.16 3.29 -10.62
C PHE A 277 4.65 3.28 -9.19
N CYS A 278 3.76 2.33 -8.89
CA CYS A 278 3.26 2.06 -7.56
C CYS A 278 2.99 0.57 -7.34
N THR A 279 2.83 0.17 -6.10
CA THR A 279 2.48 -1.21 -5.76
C THR A 279 1.05 -1.37 -5.27
N ASP A 280 0.49 -0.35 -4.64
CA ASP A 280 -0.82 -0.44 -4.01
C ASP A 280 -0.83 -1.57 -2.94
N ASP A 281 -1.74 -2.53 -2.99
CA ASP A 281 -1.76 -3.68 -2.10
C ASP A 281 -0.67 -4.70 -2.47
N LYS A 282 0.33 -4.86 -1.61
CA LYS A 282 1.46 -5.77 -1.83
C LYS A 282 1.63 -6.74 -0.66
N HIS A 283 1.29 -8.00 -0.90
CA HIS A 283 1.32 -9.08 0.10
C HIS A 283 2.74 -9.62 0.38
N PRO A 284 2.95 -10.32 1.52
CA PRO A 284 4.24 -10.84 1.94
C PRO A 284 4.93 -11.72 0.90
N ASN A 285 4.20 -12.64 0.27
CA ASN A 285 4.74 -13.55 -0.74
C ASN A 285 5.30 -12.80 -1.96
N ASP A 286 4.57 -11.82 -2.45
CA ASP A 286 5.02 -11.03 -3.61
C ASP A 286 6.24 -10.16 -3.28
N LEU A 287 6.32 -9.63 -2.04
CA LEU A 287 7.50 -8.90 -1.58
C LEU A 287 8.75 -9.79 -1.51
N LEU A 288 8.59 -11.02 -1.03
CA LEU A 288 9.72 -11.97 -0.90
C LEU A 288 10.13 -12.61 -2.23
N GLU A 289 9.17 -12.96 -3.09
CA GLU A 289 9.43 -13.72 -4.31
C GLU A 289 9.74 -12.83 -5.52
N LYS A 290 9.05 -11.70 -5.64
CA LYS A 290 9.15 -10.82 -6.82
C LYS A 290 9.97 -9.56 -6.54
N GLY A 291 9.86 -9.03 -5.33
CA GLY A 291 10.42 -7.75 -4.95
C GLY A 291 9.41 -6.61 -4.95
N HIS A 292 9.89 -5.39 -5.12
CA HIS A 292 9.09 -4.17 -4.98
C HIS A 292 9.11 -3.35 -6.27
N ILE A 293 9.55 -2.09 -6.24
CA ILE A 293 9.65 -1.23 -7.44
C ILE A 293 10.70 -1.74 -8.44
N ASP A 294 11.76 -2.40 -7.98
CA ASP A 294 12.76 -3.06 -8.84
C ASP A 294 12.13 -4.10 -9.78
N TYR A 295 11.18 -4.86 -9.29
CA TYR A 295 10.43 -5.82 -10.09
C TYR A 295 9.66 -5.12 -11.22
N ILE A 296 9.01 -3.98 -10.93
CA ILE A 296 8.26 -3.21 -11.94
C ILE A 296 9.22 -2.67 -13.01
N VAL A 297 10.36 -2.11 -12.58
CA VAL A 297 11.40 -1.62 -13.50
C VAL A 297 11.92 -2.73 -14.40
N LYS A 298 12.32 -3.86 -13.79
CA LYS A 298 12.83 -5.04 -14.54
C LYS A 298 11.80 -5.56 -15.54
N ARG A 299 10.54 -5.66 -15.11
CA ARG A 299 9.45 -6.10 -15.97
C ARG A 299 9.17 -5.13 -17.11
N ALA A 300 9.15 -3.81 -16.85
CA ALA A 300 8.97 -2.79 -17.88
C ALA A 300 10.08 -2.87 -18.96
N ILE A 301 11.34 -3.03 -18.54
CA ILE A 301 12.47 -3.25 -19.46
C ILE A 301 12.25 -4.54 -20.29
N GLY A 302 11.79 -5.62 -19.64
CA GLY A 302 11.44 -6.87 -20.33
C GLY A 302 10.33 -6.74 -21.36
N LEU A 303 9.43 -5.77 -21.20
CA LEU A 303 8.38 -5.41 -22.17
C LEU A 303 8.88 -4.48 -23.29
N GLY A 304 10.17 -4.13 -23.28
CA GLY A 304 10.81 -3.30 -24.32
C GLY A 304 10.83 -1.80 -24.01
N VAL A 305 10.50 -1.39 -22.79
CA VAL A 305 10.65 0.01 -22.36
C VAL A 305 12.14 0.33 -22.23
N ASP A 306 12.53 1.54 -22.68
CA ASP A 306 13.89 2.02 -22.50
C ASP A 306 14.29 2.00 -21.02
N PRO A 307 15.44 1.40 -20.64
CA PRO A 307 15.84 1.25 -19.24
C PRO A 307 15.93 2.57 -18.47
N ILE A 308 16.40 3.64 -19.12
CA ILE A 308 16.53 4.96 -18.48
C ILE A 308 15.15 5.55 -18.21
N THR A 309 14.22 5.40 -19.15
CA THR A 309 12.83 5.80 -18.98
C THR A 309 12.17 5.03 -17.83
N ALA A 310 12.35 3.72 -17.75
CA ALA A 310 11.80 2.90 -16.65
C ALA A 310 12.33 3.36 -15.29
N VAL A 311 13.66 3.62 -15.18
CA VAL A 311 14.26 4.15 -13.94
C VAL A 311 13.73 5.55 -13.61
N LYS A 312 13.58 6.44 -14.60
CA LYS A 312 13.06 7.79 -14.40
C LYS A 312 11.62 7.77 -13.85
N VAL A 313 10.79 6.90 -14.37
CA VAL A 313 9.40 6.69 -13.90
C VAL A 313 9.37 6.13 -12.48
N ALA A 314 10.30 5.22 -12.14
CA ALA A 314 10.44 4.60 -10.82
C ALA A 314 10.96 5.54 -9.73
N CYS A 315 11.48 6.72 -10.05
CA CYS A 315 12.10 7.59 -9.06
C CYS A 315 11.80 9.08 -9.28
N HIS A 316 12.23 9.66 -10.41
CA HIS A 316 12.20 11.10 -10.64
C HIS A 316 10.79 11.66 -10.81
N ASN A 317 9.95 10.98 -11.57
CA ASN A 317 8.60 11.44 -11.86
C ASN A 317 7.75 11.52 -10.61
N ALA A 318 7.76 10.46 -9.77
CA ALA A 318 7.06 10.45 -8.51
C ALA A 318 7.61 11.52 -7.54
N ALA A 319 8.94 11.68 -7.45
CA ALA A 319 9.54 12.73 -6.63
C ALA A 319 9.09 14.14 -7.06
N ARG A 320 9.01 14.40 -8.37
CA ARG A 320 8.49 15.68 -8.91
C ARG A 320 7.02 15.89 -8.62
N TYR A 321 6.20 14.84 -8.80
CA TYR A 321 4.77 14.91 -8.54
C TYR A 321 4.49 15.30 -7.09
N PHE A 322 5.14 14.63 -6.13
CA PHE A 322 4.99 14.92 -4.70
C PHE A 322 5.85 16.07 -4.18
N LEU A 323 6.50 16.85 -5.06
CA LEU A 323 7.35 18.00 -4.72
C LEU A 323 8.51 17.64 -3.78
N LEU A 324 9.02 16.43 -3.86
CA LEU A 324 10.19 15.94 -3.13
C LEU A 324 11.48 16.34 -3.87
N ASN A 325 11.80 17.63 -3.89
CA ASN A 325 12.77 18.26 -4.77
C ASN A 325 14.24 17.81 -4.62
N ASN A 326 14.54 16.91 -3.69
CA ASN A 326 15.89 16.42 -3.45
C ASN A 326 16.00 14.88 -3.50
N ARG A 327 15.09 14.21 -4.22
CA ARG A 327 15.06 12.75 -4.40
C ARG A 327 14.87 12.37 -5.86
N GLY A 328 15.13 11.11 -6.16
CA GLY A 328 14.85 10.52 -7.47
C GLY A 328 15.78 10.98 -8.59
N ALA A 329 16.94 11.53 -8.28
CA ALA A 329 17.96 11.88 -9.27
C ALA A 329 19.36 11.86 -8.64
N ILE A 330 20.38 11.68 -9.47
CA ILE A 330 21.80 11.80 -9.11
C ILE A 330 22.29 13.17 -9.56
N ALA A 331 22.27 14.13 -8.63
CA ALA A 331 22.69 15.50 -8.88
C ALA A 331 23.10 16.22 -7.59
N PRO A 332 23.95 17.28 -7.65
CA PRO A 332 24.30 18.05 -6.47
C PRO A 332 23.07 18.63 -5.76
N GLY A 333 23.02 18.44 -4.44
CA GLY A 333 21.91 18.85 -3.58
C GLY A 333 20.82 17.81 -3.38
N TYR A 334 20.85 16.72 -4.13
CA TYR A 334 19.96 15.55 -3.93
C TYR A 334 20.50 14.66 -2.81
N LEU A 335 19.63 13.86 -2.21
CA LEU A 335 20.03 12.85 -1.23
C LEU A 335 20.93 11.79 -1.89
N GLY A 336 21.93 11.32 -1.15
CA GLY A 336 22.79 10.22 -1.56
C GLY A 336 22.08 8.87 -1.43
N ASP A 337 20.91 8.75 -2.04
CA ASP A 337 20.12 7.53 -2.11
C ASP A 337 20.43 6.83 -3.43
N PHE A 338 21.13 5.69 -3.37
CA PHE A 338 21.63 4.98 -4.55
C PHE A 338 21.24 3.51 -4.54
N VAL A 339 20.97 2.98 -5.73
CA VAL A 339 20.88 1.54 -6.02
C VAL A 339 21.98 1.20 -6.99
N ILE A 340 22.86 0.27 -6.62
CA ILE A 340 23.93 -0.23 -7.48
C ILE A 340 23.52 -1.58 -8.03
N ILE A 341 23.45 -1.69 -9.36
CA ILE A 341 23.13 -2.91 -10.08
C ILE A 341 24.28 -3.37 -10.95
N ASP A 342 24.28 -4.65 -11.29
CA ASP A 342 25.24 -5.24 -12.25
C ASP A 342 25.04 -4.71 -13.67
N ASN A 343 23.83 -4.82 -14.21
CA ASN A 343 23.45 -4.39 -15.55
C ASN A 343 21.92 -4.30 -15.68
N PHE A 344 21.40 -3.76 -16.78
CA PHE A 344 19.96 -3.66 -17.02
C PHE A 344 19.28 -4.98 -17.44
N GLN A 345 20.03 -5.96 -17.90
CA GLN A 345 19.47 -7.23 -18.38
C GLN A 345 19.13 -8.15 -17.22
N ASP A 346 20.08 -8.38 -16.30
CA ASP A 346 19.91 -9.23 -15.12
C ASP A 346 19.26 -8.47 -13.98
N PHE A 347 19.62 -7.20 -13.85
CA PHE A 347 19.09 -6.25 -12.86
C PHE A 347 19.26 -6.75 -11.43
N ASN A 348 20.45 -7.27 -11.10
CA ASN A 348 20.75 -7.72 -9.75
C ASN A 348 21.21 -6.52 -8.92
N ILE A 349 20.49 -6.23 -7.85
CA ILE A 349 20.86 -5.18 -6.88
C ILE A 349 21.97 -5.72 -5.99
N GLU A 350 23.12 -5.08 -6.03
CA GLU A 350 24.26 -5.45 -5.19
C GLU A 350 24.30 -4.63 -3.90
N ARG A 351 24.07 -3.31 -3.98
CA ARG A 351 24.12 -2.41 -2.83
C ARG A 351 23.05 -1.35 -2.89
N VAL A 352 22.59 -0.96 -1.70
CA VAL A 352 21.67 0.18 -1.54
C VAL A 352 22.23 1.13 -0.50
N PHE A 353 22.31 2.40 -0.89
CA PHE A 353 22.75 3.49 -0.01
C PHE A 353 21.57 4.40 0.32
N LYS A 354 21.50 4.82 1.57
CA LYS A 354 20.54 5.83 2.05
C LYS A 354 21.30 7.01 2.65
N LYS A 355 21.15 8.18 2.04
CA LYS A 355 21.88 9.40 2.44
C LYS A 355 23.42 9.20 2.52
N GLY A 356 23.96 8.39 1.61
CA GLY A 356 25.37 8.04 1.56
C GLY A 356 25.81 6.97 2.55
N GLU A 357 24.91 6.40 3.33
CA GLU A 357 25.18 5.29 4.23
C GLU A 357 24.80 3.96 3.55
N LEU A 358 25.69 2.97 3.58
CA LEU A 358 25.42 1.63 3.05
C LEU A 358 24.41 0.93 3.95
N MET A 359 23.21 0.64 3.40
CA MET A 359 22.11 0.01 4.11
C MET A 359 21.90 -1.44 3.68
N VAL A 360 22.24 -1.78 2.46
CA VAL A 360 22.16 -3.16 1.94
C VAL A 360 23.46 -3.49 1.22
N ASP A 361 24.03 -4.63 1.57
CA ASP A 361 25.20 -5.21 0.89
C ASP A 361 24.88 -6.66 0.48
N HIS A 362 24.77 -6.91 -0.83
CA HIS A 362 24.43 -8.20 -1.43
C HIS A 362 23.22 -8.89 -0.74
N GLY A 363 22.13 -8.14 -0.62
CA GLY A 363 20.87 -8.60 -0.02
C GLY A 363 20.84 -8.59 1.52
N VAL A 364 21.97 -8.32 2.18
CA VAL A 364 22.04 -8.24 3.65
C VAL A 364 21.71 -6.82 4.10
N VAL A 365 20.61 -6.66 4.82
CA VAL A 365 20.16 -5.37 5.36
C VAL A 365 20.93 -5.05 6.64
N LYS A 366 21.50 -3.87 6.73
CA LYS A 366 22.06 -3.33 7.96
C LYS A 366 20.97 -3.16 9.01
N ASP A 367 21.19 -3.63 10.22
CA ASP A 367 20.21 -3.50 11.30
C ASP A 367 19.98 -2.03 11.67
N PHE A 368 18.76 -1.73 12.02
CA PHE A 368 18.33 -0.40 12.46
C PHE A 368 17.29 -0.50 13.60
N PRO A 369 17.27 0.50 14.50
CA PRO A 369 16.39 0.45 15.67
C PRO A 369 14.91 0.51 15.26
N ALA A 370 14.05 -0.09 16.08
CA ALA A 370 12.62 0.14 15.99
C ALA A 370 12.29 1.58 16.39
N PRO A 371 11.35 2.24 15.71
CA PRO A 371 10.82 3.53 16.16
C PRO A 371 10.20 3.44 17.56
N ALA A 372 10.25 4.54 18.29
CA ALA A 372 9.52 4.66 19.56
C ALA A 372 8.09 5.10 19.27
N ILE A 373 7.12 4.28 19.70
CA ILE A 373 5.69 4.57 19.56
C ILE A 373 5.16 4.90 20.96
N ASP A 374 4.22 5.86 21.05
CA ASP A 374 3.53 6.17 22.31
C ASP A 374 2.88 4.89 22.86
N PRO A 375 3.11 4.55 24.13
CA PRO A 375 2.50 3.38 24.76
C PRO A 375 0.96 3.34 24.65
N TYR A 376 0.30 4.49 24.69
CA TYR A 376 -1.14 4.59 24.46
C TYR A 376 -1.53 4.09 23.06
N LEU A 377 -0.83 4.53 22.01
CA LEU A 377 -1.11 4.10 20.64
C LEU A 377 -0.81 2.61 20.44
N THR A 378 0.25 2.11 21.07
CA THR A 378 0.58 0.68 21.05
C THR A 378 -0.53 -0.14 21.71
N GLU A 379 -1.00 0.25 22.89
CA GLU A 379 -2.11 -0.42 23.59
C GLU A 379 -3.39 -0.37 22.75
N ARG A 380 -3.71 0.78 22.16
CA ARG A 380 -4.87 0.95 21.27
C ARG A 380 -4.81 0.01 20.08
N ALA A 381 -3.62 -0.11 19.43
CA ALA A 381 -3.45 -0.98 18.28
C ALA A 381 -3.65 -2.47 18.62
N HIS A 382 -3.37 -2.86 19.87
CA HIS A 382 -3.56 -4.23 20.35
C HIS A 382 -4.90 -4.46 21.07
N SER A 383 -5.84 -3.50 21.01
CA SER A 383 -7.14 -3.55 21.70
C SER A 383 -8.27 -3.06 20.78
N THR A 384 -8.40 -3.65 19.61
CA THR A 384 -9.34 -3.18 18.57
C THR A 384 -10.54 -4.11 18.35
N PHE A 385 -10.67 -5.18 19.17
CA PHE A 385 -11.78 -6.11 19.07
C PHE A 385 -12.75 -5.92 20.24
N HIS A 386 -13.95 -5.49 19.93
CA HIS A 386 -15.04 -5.27 20.86
C HIS A 386 -16.25 -6.14 20.46
N VAL A 387 -16.09 -7.46 20.61
CA VAL A 387 -17.06 -8.46 20.18
C VAL A 387 -17.35 -9.38 21.36
N GLU A 388 -18.62 -9.60 21.67
CA GLU A 388 -19.05 -10.63 22.62
C GLU A 388 -18.87 -12.03 22.01
N HIS A 389 -18.87 -13.05 22.86
CA HIS A 389 -18.71 -14.42 22.38
C HIS A 389 -19.85 -14.82 21.46
N LEU A 390 -19.50 -15.23 20.25
CA LEU A 390 -20.43 -15.61 19.19
C LEU A 390 -20.85 -17.09 19.32
N THR A 391 -22.10 -17.36 19.01
CA THR A 391 -22.69 -18.70 19.00
C THR A 391 -23.23 -19.04 17.61
N ALA A 392 -23.54 -20.30 17.35
CA ALA A 392 -24.16 -20.72 16.09
C ALA A 392 -25.50 -19.99 15.80
N GLU A 393 -26.25 -19.61 16.86
CA GLU A 393 -27.50 -18.88 16.73
C GLU A 393 -27.31 -17.51 16.07
N ASP A 394 -26.18 -16.85 16.32
CA ASP A 394 -25.84 -15.53 15.76
C ASP A 394 -25.67 -15.59 14.24
N PHE A 395 -25.37 -16.76 13.68
CA PHE A 395 -25.22 -17.01 12.23
C PHE A 395 -26.44 -17.66 11.60
N THR A 396 -27.52 -17.85 12.35
CA THR A 396 -28.75 -18.49 11.87
C THR A 396 -29.74 -17.45 11.36
N ASP A 397 -30.14 -17.56 10.10
CA ASP A 397 -31.25 -16.78 9.54
C ASP A 397 -32.11 -17.71 8.64
N ALA A 398 -33.37 -17.86 8.98
CA ALA A 398 -34.30 -18.69 8.23
C ALA A 398 -34.89 -18.00 6.98
N ARG A 399 -34.54 -16.72 6.76
CA ARG A 399 -35.00 -16.00 5.57
C ARG A 399 -34.05 -16.26 4.40
N PRO A 400 -34.57 -16.37 3.17
CA PRO A 400 -33.70 -16.39 1.99
C PRO A 400 -32.82 -15.16 1.93
N ARG A 401 -31.54 -15.37 1.65
CA ARG A 401 -30.51 -14.31 1.49
C ARG A 401 -29.86 -14.43 0.13
N GLY A 402 -29.37 -13.30 -0.39
CA GLY A 402 -28.66 -13.24 -1.66
C GLY A 402 -27.44 -14.15 -1.69
N ILE A 403 -27.19 -14.78 -2.82
CA ILE A 403 -26.00 -15.57 -3.12
C ILE A 403 -25.05 -14.70 -3.94
N ILE A 404 -23.89 -14.41 -3.38
CA ILE A 404 -22.80 -13.73 -4.07
C ILE A 404 -22.07 -14.78 -4.94
N GLY A 405 -22.23 -14.69 -6.26
CA GLY A 405 -21.55 -15.56 -7.20
C GLY A 405 -20.16 -15.01 -7.54
N MET A 406 -19.11 -15.77 -7.25
CA MET A 406 -17.73 -15.40 -7.62
C MET A 406 -17.49 -15.65 -9.11
N VAL A 407 -16.77 -14.74 -9.76
CA VAL A 407 -16.30 -14.90 -11.13
C VAL A 407 -14.82 -15.30 -11.09
N ASN A 408 -14.49 -16.43 -11.69
CA ASN A 408 -13.14 -16.98 -11.59
C ASN A 408 -12.09 -16.03 -12.22
N GLY A 409 -11.08 -15.69 -11.44
CA GLY A 409 -10.00 -14.78 -11.86
C GLY A 409 -10.34 -13.29 -11.83
N GLU A 410 -11.53 -12.91 -11.33
CA GLU A 410 -11.96 -11.51 -11.21
C GLU A 410 -12.30 -11.15 -9.76
N ILE A 411 -12.22 -9.86 -9.45
CA ILE A 411 -12.71 -9.32 -8.17
C ILE A 411 -14.19 -8.96 -8.21
N THR A 412 -14.80 -8.89 -9.41
CA THR A 412 -16.23 -8.64 -9.61
C THR A 412 -17.04 -9.89 -9.26
N THR A 413 -18.32 -9.69 -8.93
CA THR A 413 -19.25 -10.77 -8.59
C THR A 413 -20.51 -10.69 -9.42
N VAL A 414 -21.36 -11.72 -9.33
CA VAL A 414 -22.67 -11.76 -9.97
C VAL A 414 -23.73 -12.14 -8.95
N ASP A 415 -24.98 -11.78 -9.24
CA ASP A 415 -26.13 -12.28 -8.50
C ASP A 415 -26.40 -13.75 -8.90
N ALA A 416 -26.19 -14.67 -7.98
CA ALA A 416 -26.42 -16.10 -8.16
C ALA A 416 -27.79 -16.57 -7.59
N GLY A 417 -28.65 -15.63 -7.21
CA GLY A 417 -29.99 -15.91 -6.68
C GLY A 417 -30.07 -15.88 -5.16
N TYR A 418 -30.88 -16.72 -4.56
CA TYR A 418 -31.18 -16.74 -3.13
C TYR A 418 -31.10 -18.13 -2.54
N SER A 419 -30.67 -18.24 -1.28
CA SER A 419 -30.76 -19.48 -0.49
C SER A 419 -31.23 -19.18 0.93
N ASP A 420 -31.83 -20.18 1.57
CA ASP A 420 -32.18 -20.17 3.00
C ASP A 420 -31.31 -21.14 3.83
N ARG A 421 -30.37 -21.85 3.18
CA ARG A 421 -29.54 -22.87 3.80
C ARG A 421 -28.20 -23.03 3.10
N ILE A 422 -27.26 -23.59 3.84
CA ILE A 422 -25.98 -24.07 3.31
C ILE A 422 -26.23 -25.32 2.45
N ASP A 423 -25.61 -25.39 1.27
CA ASP A 423 -25.61 -26.55 0.40
C ASP A 423 -24.21 -26.76 -0.22
N VAL A 424 -23.39 -27.51 0.51
CA VAL A 424 -21.97 -27.74 0.14
C VAL A 424 -21.84 -28.51 -1.18
N GLU A 425 -22.84 -29.32 -1.55
CA GLU A 425 -22.84 -30.06 -2.82
C GLU A 425 -22.92 -29.12 -4.02
N TYR A 426 -23.73 -28.05 -3.91
CA TYR A 426 -23.87 -27.00 -4.93
C TYR A 426 -23.01 -25.79 -4.69
N ASP A 427 -22.02 -25.87 -3.76
CA ASP A 427 -21.11 -24.80 -3.39
C ASP A 427 -21.85 -23.52 -2.91
N VAL A 428 -22.95 -23.69 -2.21
CA VAL A 428 -23.66 -22.61 -1.54
C VAL A 428 -23.23 -22.59 -0.08
N LEU A 429 -22.27 -21.72 0.23
CA LEU A 429 -21.65 -21.61 1.54
C LEU A 429 -22.23 -20.42 2.30
N LYS A 430 -22.27 -20.47 3.60
CA LYS A 430 -22.60 -19.29 4.39
C LYS A 430 -21.43 -18.32 4.41
N ILE A 431 -21.71 -17.04 4.18
CA ILE A 431 -20.77 -15.94 4.40
C ILE A 431 -21.38 -14.95 5.38
N ALA A 432 -20.59 -14.45 6.31
CA ALA A 432 -21.03 -13.44 7.26
C ALA A 432 -19.95 -12.40 7.54
N VAL A 433 -20.40 -11.19 7.88
CA VAL A 433 -19.54 -10.08 8.35
C VAL A 433 -20.01 -9.68 9.75
N VAL A 434 -19.10 -9.79 10.73
CA VAL A 434 -19.35 -9.47 12.14
C VAL A 434 -18.73 -8.13 12.47
N GLU A 435 -19.52 -7.17 12.93
CA GLU A 435 -19.03 -5.89 13.41
C GLU A 435 -18.13 -6.09 14.63
N ARG A 436 -16.91 -5.49 14.61
CA ARG A 436 -15.91 -5.71 15.67
C ARG A 436 -15.45 -4.47 16.41
N HIS A 437 -15.87 -3.30 16.00
CA HIS A 437 -15.31 -2.03 16.47
C HIS A 437 -16.07 -1.42 17.64
N LYS A 438 -17.40 -1.56 17.67
CA LYS A 438 -18.31 -0.81 18.57
C LYS A 438 -19.23 -1.70 19.38
N ASN A 439 -19.08 -3.03 19.26
CA ASN A 439 -19.96 -4.01 19.92
C ASN A 439 -21.44 -3.76 19.64
N THR A 440 -21.77 -3.54 18.36
CA THR A 440 -23.14 -3.29 17.92
C THR A 440 -23.98 -4.56 17.84
N HIS A 441 -23.34 -5.72 17.89
CA HIS A 441 -23.93 -7.06 17.62
C HIS A 441 -24.51 -7.19 16.19
N HIS A 442 -24.11 -6.34 15.26
CA HIS A 442 -24.55 -6.47 13.88
C HIS A 442 -23.75 -7.57 13.19
N ILE A 443 -24.48 -8.53 12.61
CA ILE A 443 -23.92 -9.62 11.82
C ILE A 443 -24.71 -9.69 10.51
N GLY A 444 -24.05 -9.29 9.42
CA GLY A 444 -24.60 -9.46 8.08
C GLY A 444 -24.42 -10.88 7.60
N ILE A 445 -25.49 -11.50 7.14
CA ILE A 445 -25.52 -12.90 6.68
C ILE A 445 -25.90 -12.94 5.21
N GLY A 446 -25.23 -13.78 4.44
CA GLY A 446 -25.49 -14.09 3.05
C GLY A 446 -24.97 -15.47 2.67
N PHE A 447 -24.93 -15.72 1.36
CA PHE A 447 -24.35 -16.93 0.81
C PHE A 447 -23.31 -16.59 -0.25
N LEU A 448 -22.30 -17.47 -0.38
CA LEU A 448 -21.22 -17.36 -1.34
C LEU A 448 -21.18 -18.61 -2.21
N GLN A 449 -21.04 -18.44 -3.52
CA GLN A 449 -20.87 -19.53 -4.49
C GLN A 449 -19.59 -19.30 -5.31
N GLY A 450 -18.87 -20.38 -5.60
CA GLY A 450 -17.61 -20.35 -6.34
C GLY A 450 -16.36 -20.44 -5.45
N TYR A 451 -16.53 -20.42 -4.12
CA TYR A 451 -15.43 -20.50 -3.17
C TYR A 451 -14.88 -21.92 -2.99
N GLY A 452 -15.77 -22.94 -2.98
CA GLY A 452 -15.42 -24.35 -3.08
C GLY A 452 -15.21 -25.10 -1.76
N LEU A 453 -15.23 -24.43 -0.58
CA LEU A 453 -14.99 -25.05 0.73
C LEU A 453 -15.92 -26.25 0.98
N LYS A 454 -15.37 -27.39 1.43
CA LYS A 454 -16.12 -28.65 1.65
C LYS A 454 -16.33 -28.99 3.13
N SER A 455 -15.50 -28.46 4.03
CA SER A 455 -15.65 -28.61 5.48
C SER A 455 -15.03 -27.41 6.21
N GLY A 456 -15.53 -27.14 7.40
CA GLY A 456 -14.96 -26.13 8.30
C GLY A 456 -15.28 -24.69 7.92
N ALA A 457 -14.38 -23.78 8.23
CA ALA A 457 -14.51 -22.34 7.99
C ALA A 457 -13.18 -21.66 7.69
N VAL A 458 -13.26 -20.53 7.01
CA VAL A 458 -12.18 -19.56 6.82
C VAL A 458 -12.66 -18.22 7.33
N ALA A 459 -11.92 -17.61 8.27
CA ALA A 459 -12.22 -16.30 8.84
C ALA A 459 -11.02 -15.38 8.81
N THR A 460 -11.25 -14.07 8.65
CA THR A 460 -10.19 -13.06 8.71
C THR A 460 -10.72 -11.73 9.21
N SER A 461 -9.85 -10.95 9.86
CA SER A 461 -10.06 -9.53 10.18
C SER A 461 -9.51 -8.59 9.11
N VAL A 462 -8.85 -9.09 8.09
CA VAL A 462 -8.50 -8.32 6.89
C VAL A 462 -9.68 -8.38 5.94
N SER A 463 -10.47 -7.31 5.92
CA SER A 463 -11.75 -7.23 5.21
C SER A 463 -11.97 -5.79 4.76
N HIS A 464 -11.62 -5.50 3.50
CA HIS A 464 -11.56 -4.15 2.96
C HIS A 464 -12.90 -3.42 2.96
N ASP A 465 -12.96 -2.11 3.32
CA ASP A 465 -11.89 -1.34 4.00
C ASP A 465 -12.17 -1.24 5.49
N SER A 466 -13.38 -1.67 5.92
CA SER A 466 -13.85 -1.54 7.31
C SER A 466 -13.14 -2.46 8.29
N HIS A 467 -12.50 -3.53 7.81
CA HIS A 467 -11.81 -4.55 8.61
C HIS A 467 -12.66 -5.16 9.73
N ASN A 468 -13.94 -5.38 9.46
CA ASN A 468 -14.78 -6.24 10.26
C ASN A 468 -14.36 -7.71 10.10
N ILE A 469 -14.83 -8.61 10.97
CA ILE A 469 -14.52 -10.04 10.79
C ILE A 469 -15.38 -10.57 9.66
N ILE A 470 -14.77 -11.08 8.60
CA ILE A 470 -15.47 -11.82 7.56
C ILE A 470 -15.19 -13.32 7.70
N VAL A 471 -16.23 -14.15 7.54
CA VAL A 471 -16.15 -15.60 7.66
C VAL A 471 -16.96 -16.27 6.59
N VAL A 472 -16.42 -17.35 5.99
CA VAL A 472 -17.12 -18.29 5.13
C VAL A 472 -17.06 -19.68 5.75
N CYS A 473 -18.17 -20.42 5.76
CA CYS A 473 -18.25 -21.67 6.49
C CYS A 473 -19.24 -22.67 5.89
N THR A 474 -19.10 -23.94 6.32
CA THR A 474 -19.97 -25.06 5.96
C THR A 474 -20.98 -25.41 7.05
N SER A 475 -20.90 -24.77 8.24
CA SER A 475 -21.87 -24.86 9.32
C SER A 475 -21.83 -23.60 10.19
N GLU A 476 -22.93 -23.29 10.88
CA GLU A 476 -23.02 -22.15 11.80
C GLU A 476 -22.08 -22.31 13.01
N ASP A 477 -21.87 -23.53 13.49
CA ASP A 477 -20.92 -23.83 14.57
C ASP A 477 -19.49 -23.50 14.15
N ASP A 478 -19.07 -23.86 12.93
CA ASP A 478 -17.73 -23.55 12.42
C ASP A 478 -17.59 -22.04 12.15
N CYS A 479 -18.64 -21.34 11.69
CA CYS A 479 -18.66 -19.89 11.58
C CYS A 479 -18.35 -19.21 12.91
N ALA A 480 -19.10 -19.57 13.95
CA ALA A 480 -18.93 -19.01 15.28
C ALA A 480 -17.54 -19.30 15.85
N ALA A 481 -17.08 -20.55 15.73
CA ALA A 481 -15.79 -20.98 16.25
C ALA A 481 -14.61 -20.25 15.56
N ALA A 482 -14.63 -20.14 14.23
CA ALA A 482 -13.59 -19.46 13.48
C ALA A 482 -13.57 -17.95 13.77
N ALA A 483 -14.74 -17.30 13.83
CA ALA A 483 -14.84 -15.88 14.16
C ALA A 483 -14.37 -15.58 15.60
N ASN A 484 -14.79 -16.38 16.59
CA ASN A 484 -14.28 -16.27 17.95
C ASN A 484 -12.76 -16.44 18.02
N ARG A 485 -12.20 -17.36 17.23
CA ARG A 485 -10.75 -17.56 17.20
C ARG A 485 -10.01 -16.35 16.66
N VAL A 486 -10.55 -15.63 15.66
CA VAL A 486 -10.02 -14.34 15.20
C VAL A 486 -10.03 -13.32 16.35
N VAL A 487 -11.11 -13.26 17.13
CA VAL A 487 -11.20 -12.37 18.32
C VAL A 487 -10.14 -12.73 19.37
N GLU A 488 -9.98 -14.01 19.68
CA GLU A 488 -8.98 -14.50 20.66
C GLU A 488 -7.54 -14.16 20.25
N LEU A 489 -7.23 -14.18 18.96
CA LEU A 489 -5.92 -13.79 18.41
C LEU A 489 -5.71 -12.28 18.39
N ASN A 490 -6.73 -11.49 18.73
CA ASN A 490 -6.76 -10.04 18.55
C ASN A 490 -6.56 -9.65 17.07
N GLY A 491 -7.10 -10.46 16.17
CA GLY A 491 -7.03 -10.32 14.73
C GLY A 491 -6.15 -11.34 14.02
N GLY A 492 -6.44 -11.54 12.76
CA GLY A 492 -5.68 -12.45 11.92
C GLY A 492 -6.52 -13.24 10.94
N ILE A 493 -5.91 -14.30 10.44
CA ILE A 493 -6.51 -15.27 9.52
C ILE A 493 -6.60 -16.61 10.24
N VAL A 494 -7.75 -17.27 10.14
CA VAL A 494 -8.02 -18.57 10.77
C VAL A 494 -8.61 -19.52 9.73
N VAL A 495 -8.03 -20.69 9.59
CA VAL A 495 -8.62 -21.85 8.90
C VAL A 495 -9.03 -22.85 9.96
N TRP A 496 -10.32 -23.15 10.03
CA TRP A 496 -10.92 -23.95 11.09
C TRP A 496 -11.52 -25.23 10.51
N ASP A 497 -11.25 -26.38 11.12
CA ASP A 497 -11.87 -27.65 10.75
C ASP A 497 -11.90 -28.64 11.93
N GLN A 498 -12.94 -29.46 12.01
CA GLN A 498 -13.09 -30.52 13.02
C GLN A 498 -12.93 -30.01 14.47
N GLY A 499 -13.51 -28.83 14.76
CA GLY A 499 -13.56 -28.26 16.10
C GLY A 499 -12.23 -27.64 16.59
N LYS A 500 -11.28 -27.36 15.70
CA LYS A 500 -10.00 -26.72 16.03
C LYS A 500 -9.46 -25.86 14.88
N PRO A 501 -8.60 -24.88 15.18
CA PRO A 501 -7.84 -24.21 14.13
C PRO A 501 -6.82 -25.17 13.51
N VAL A 502 -6.79 -25.26 12.18
CA VAL A 502 -5.82 -26.06 11.43
C VAL A 502 -4.68 -25.20 10.85
N ALA A 503 -4.91 -23.89 10.72
CA ALA A 503 -3.88 -22.89 10.44
C ALA A 503 -4.31 -21.51 10.95
N GLU A 504 -3.32 -20.70 11.34
CA GLU A 504 -3.52 -19.35 11.89
C GLU A 504 -2.41 -18.40 11.45
N VAL A 505 -2.77 -17.15 11.17
CA VAL A 505 -1.85 -16.04 10.94
C VAL A 505 -2.26 -14.91 11.88
N PRO A 506 -1.62 -14.75 13.06
CA PRO A 506 -1.95 -13.67 13.99
C PRO A 506 -1.55 -12.31 13.42
N LEU A 507 -2.47 -11.32 13.51
CA LEU A 507 -2.29 -9.95 13.05
C LEU A 507 -2.71 -8.99 14.17
N ALA A 508 -1.92 -8.96 15.25
CA ALA A 508 -2.32 -8.29 16.50
C ALA A 508 -2.30 -6.76 16.45
N ILE A 509 -1.62 -6.15 15.48
CA ILE A 509 -1.60 -4.69 15.30
C ILE A 509 -2.85 -4.30 14.52
N ALA A 510 -3.80 -3.69 15.19
CA ALA A 510 -5.10 -3.25 14.65
C ALA A 510 -5.93 -4.38 13.99
N GLY A 511 -5.55 -5.65 14.20
CA GLY A 511 -6.15 -6.80 13.53
C GLY A 511 -5.76 -6.96 12.06
N ILE A 512 -4.77 -6.23 11.56
CA ILE A 512 -4.39 -6.20 10.14
C ILE A 512 -2.88 -6.34 9.89
N MET A 513 -2.04 -6.13 10.89
CA MET A 513 -0.58 -6.29 10.78
C MET A 513 -0.04 -7.15 11.93
N SER A 514 1.10 -7.78 11.71
CA SER A 514 1.82 -8.62 12.66
C SER A 514 3.10 -7.94 13.18
N ASP A 515 3.47 -8.24 14.43
CA ASP A 515 4.78 -7.89 15.00
C ASP A 515 5.90 -8.86 14.56
N GLU A 516 5.56 -9.95 13.90
CA GLU A 516 6.51 -10.94 13.46
C GLU A 516 7.27 -10.50 12.20
N SER A 517 8.38 -11.19 11.88
CA SER A 517 9.12 -10.94 10.65
C SER A 517 8.28 -11.28 9.40
N LEU A 518 8.55 -10.58 8.29
CA LEU A 518 7.88 -10.84 7.03
C LEU A 518 7.99 -12.33 6.61
N THR A 519 9.15 -12.95 6.81
CA THR A 519 9.35 -14.38 6.50
C THR A 519 8.42 -15.27 7.34
N SER A 520 8.32 -15.00 8.65
CA SER A 520 7.44 -15.78 9.53
C SER A 520 5.98 -15.64 9.16
N VAL A 521 5.53 -14.39 8.88
CA VAL A 521 4.16 -14.16 8.44
C VAL A 521 3.88 -14.84 7.11
N ASN A 522 4.81 -14.76 6.16
CA ASN A 522 4.65 -15.43 4.86
C ASN A 522 4.58 -16.95 4.98
N GLU A 523 5.44 -17.58 5.79
CA GLU A 523 5.39 -19.03 6.02
C GLU A 523 4.04 -19.47 6.58
N LYS A 524 3.50 -18.73 7.56
CA LYS A 524 2.17 -18.99 8.13
C LYS A 524 1.06 -18.77 7.10
N LEU A 525 1.16 -17.71 6.30
CA LEU A 525 0.17 -17.38 5.27
C LEU A 525 0.11 -18.47 4.19
N GLU A 526 1.25 -18.89 3.67
CA GLU A 526 1.32 -19.95 2.66
C GLU A 526 0.84 -21.31 3.23
N PHE A 527 1.18 -21.61 4.49
CA PHE A 527 0.64 -22.77 5.18
C PHE A 527 -0.89 -22.70 5.33
N ALA A 528 -1.43 -21.52 5.69
CA ALA A 528 -2.86 -21.33 5.82
C ALA A 528 -3.58 -21.43 4.46
N LYS A 529 -3.00 -20.89 3.37
CA LYS A 529 -3.53 -21.07 2.00
C LYS A 529 -3.59 -22.55 1.63
N ALA A 530 -2.50 -23.29 1.86
CA ALA A 530 -2.47 -24.73 1.58
C ALA A 530 -3.57 -25.47 2.35
N LYS A 531 -3.78 -25.15 3.63
CA LYS A 531 -4.83 -25.77 4.45
C LYS A 531 -6.24 -25.42 3.95
N ALA A 532 -6.49 -24.17 3.55
CA ALA A 532 -7.77 -23.78 2.96
C ALA A 532 -8.05 -24.55 1.65
N HIS A 533 -7.05 -24.72 0.80
CA HIS A 533 -7.18 -25.55 -0.43
C HIS A 533 -7.37 -27.04 -0.12
N GLU A 534 -6.72 -27.59 0.91
CA GLU A 534 -6.96 -28.98 1.38
C GLU A 534 -8.42 -29.17 1.81
N LEU A 535 -9.05 -28.13 2.39
CA LEU A 535 -10.48 -28.15 2.77
C LEU A 535 -11.43 -27.90 1.60
N GLY A 536 -10.91 -27.72 0.39
CA GLY A 536 -11.68 -27.65 -0.85
C GLY A 536 -11.80 -26.25 -1.47
N VAL A 537 -11.21 -25.22 -0.88
CA VAL A 537 -11.22 -23.89 -1.50
C VAL A 537 -10.62 -23.97 -2.91
N ASN A 538 -11.29 -23.31 -3.86
CA ASN A 538 -10.92 -23.33 -5.27
C ASN A 538 -9.43 -22.98 -5.47
N PRO A 539 -8.62 -23.85 -6.10
CA PRO A 539 -7.20 -23.62 -6.29
C PRO A 539 -6.86 -22.43 -7.23
N GLY A 540 -7.87 -21.92 -7.96
CA GLY A 540 -7.72 -20.76 -8.84
C GLY A 540 -7.82 -19.39 -8.15
N ILE A 541 -8.06 -19.37 -6.82
CA ILE A 541 -8.19 -18.13 -6.06
C ILE A 541 -7.22 -18.08 -4.87
N ASP A 542 -6.89 -16.86 -4.41
CA ASP A 542 -6.31 -16.67 -3.08
C ASP A 542 -7.44 -16.70 -2.05
N PRO A 543 -7.44 -17.65 -1.10
CA PRO A 543 -8.57 -17.83 -0.17
C PRO A 543 -8.90 -16.59 0.64
N PHE A 544 -7.87 -15.86 1.09
CA PHE A 544 -8.03 -14.79 2.06
C PHE A 544 -8.25 -13.44 1.37
N MET A 545 -7.46 -13.14 0.33
CA MET A 545 -7.62 -11.91 -0.44
C MET A 545 -8.98 -11.87 -1.15
N THR A 546 -9.39 -12.98 -1.76
CA THR A 546 -10.72 -13.06 -2.38
C THR A 546 -11.82 -12.80 -1.36
N LEU A 547 -11.71 -13.41 -0.16
CA LEU A 547 -12.71 -13.22 0.90
C LEU A 547 -12.71 -11.76 1.40
N SER A 548 -11.55 -11.11 1.55
CA SER A 548 -11.46 -9.74 2.05
C SER A 548 -12.17 -8.73 1.15
N PHE A 549 -12.12 -8.90 -0.16
CA PHE A 549 -12.83 -8.02 -1.11
C PHE A 549 -14.34 -8.27 -1.20
N MET A 550 -14.85 -9.38 -0.67
CA MET A 550 -16.31 -9.60 -0.61
C MET A 550 -17.03 -8.57 0.25
N ALA A 551 -16.32 -7.92 1.18
CA ALA A 551 -16.87 -6.90 2.07
C ALA A 551 -16.79 -5.47 1.52
N LEU A 552 -16.17 -5.22 0.38
CA LEU A 552 -15.94 -3.87 -0.15
C LEU A 552 -17.12 -3.39 -1.03
N PRO A 553 -18.05 -2.56 -0.51
CA PRO A 553 -19.32 -2.24 -1.18
C PRO A 553 -19.19 -1.15 -2.27
N VAL A 554 -18.03 -1.07 -2.92
CA VAL A 554 -17.78 -0.21 -4.08
C VAL A 554 -17.50 -1.01 -5.35
N ILE A 555 -17.26 -2.33 -5.23
CA ILE A 555 -16.99 -3.22 -6.38
C ILE A 555 -18.28 -3.95 -6.78
N PRO A 556 -18.77 -3.85 -8.04
CA PRO A 556 -19.99 -4.55 -8.47
C PRO A 556 -19.80 -6.07 -8.58
N SER A 557 -20.93 -6.87 -8.52
CA SER A 557 -22.29 -6.40 -8.29
C SER A 557 -22.76 -6.59 -6.85
N LEU A 558 -22.63 -7.81 -6.27
CA LEU A 558 -23.04 -8.10 -4.91
C LEU A 558 -21.85 -8.11 -3.94
N ARG A 559 -22.05 -7.49 -2.77
CA ARG A 559 -21.09 -7.49 -1.65
C ARG A 559 -21.82 -7.79 -0.34
N ILE A 560 -21.06 -8.02 0.73
CA ILE A 560 -21.63 -8.24 2.05
C ILE A 560 -21.09 -7.19 3.04
N THR A 561 -22.00 -6.59 3.80
CA THR A 561 -21.67 -5.68 4.91
C THR A 561 -22.17 -6.29 6.23
N THR A 562 -21.93 -5.62 7.35
CA THR A 562 -22.50 -6.01 8.66
C THR A 562 -24.03 -6.05 8.69
N ARG A 563 -24.70 -5.54 7.66
CA ARG A 563 -26.16 -5.50 7.53
C ARG A 563 -26.73 -6.53 6.55
N GLY A 564 -25.88 -7.29 5.86
CA GLY A 564 -26.27 -8.32 4.91
C GLY A 564 -25.73 -8.08 3.50
N VAL A 565 -26.27 -8.84 2.54
CA VAL A 565 -25.86 -8.75 1.13
C VAL A 565 -26.39 -7.46 0.52
N PHE A 566 -25.52 -6.74 -0.16
CA PHE A 566 -25.78 -5.45 -0.75
C PHE A 566 -25.50 -5.48 -2.26
N ASP A 567 -26.43 -5.00 -3.05
CA ASP A 567 -26.26 -4.80 -4.48
C ASP A 567 -25.69 -3.39 -4.73
N VAL A 568 -24.43 -3.36 -5.15
CA VAL A 568 -23.70 -2.12 -5.45
C VAL A 568 -24.30 -1.38 -6.65
N THR A 569 -24.89 -2.11 -7.59
CA THR A 569 -25.47 -1.52 -8.82
C THR A 569 -26.78 -0.78 -8.55
N THR A 570 -27.63 -1.39 -7.72
CA THR A 570 -28.94 -0.81 -7.36
C THR A 570 -28.92 -0.01 -6.06
N GLN A 571 -27.80 -0.02 -5.35
CA GLN A 571 -27.61 0.64 -4.04
C GLN A 571 -28.66 0.19 -3.01
N SER A 572 -28.95 -1.14 -2.95
CA SER A 572 -29.96 -1.70 -2.06
C SER A 572 -29.55 -3.03 -1.44
N TYR A 573 -30.08 -3.35 -0.27
CA TYR A 573 -29.91 -4.67 0.35
C TYR A 573 -30.82 -5.72 -0.30
N VAL A 574 -30.34 -6.95 -0.47
CA VAL A 574 -31.00 -8.08 -1.12
C VAL A 574 -31.09 -9.30 -0.21
#